data_2615049742477473ad15090d1a70f5cf
#
_entry.id   2615049742477473ad15090d1a70f5cf
#
_cell.length_a   1.000
_cell.length_b   1.000
_cell.length_c   1.000
_cell.angle_alpha   90.00
_cell.angle_beta   90.00
_cell.angle_gamma   90.00
#
_symmetry.space_group_name_H-M   'P 1'
#
loop_
_entity.id
_entity.type
_entity.pdbx_description
1 polymer ?
#
loop_
_entity_poly.entity_id
_entity_poly.type
_entity_poly.pdbx_seq_one_letter_code
_entity_poly.pdbx_strand_id
1 'polypeptide(L)'
;MLRIGIDAHVLTGKPQGSRTWLVNIIGRAAAQHPDATYVVYSGDPEACARIVSGDNIEHRRLPRVPATVRLTLVWPWLFLRDRLDTLLTTYIAPPLVPGDRQVVVVHDILFESLPVFFPWSMRWRTKSLTRR
;
A
#
# COMPACT_ATOMS: atom_id res chain seq x y z
N MET A 1 19.86 -4.51 -6.29
CA MET A 1 19.34 -3.76 -5.10
C MET A 1 17.84 -3.93 -5.10
N LEU A 2 17.27 -4.49 -4.03
CA LEU A 2 15.83 -4.77 -3.90
C LEU A 2 15.02 -3.46 -3.84
N ARG A 3 14.00 -3.31 -4.69
CA ARG A 3 13.11 -2.14 -4.72
C ARG A 3 11.70 -2.53 -4.29
N ILE A 4 11.26 -1.99 -3.16
CA ILE A 4 9.99 -2.32 -2.54
C ILE A 4 9.05 -1.13 -2.68
N GLY A 5 7.99 -1.27 -3.47
CA GLY A 5 6.92 -0.29 -3.56
C GLY A 5 5.95 -0.40 -2.38
N ILE A 6 5.52 0.72 -1.82
CA ILE A 6 4.60 0.76 -0.69
C ILE A 6 3.42 1.68 -1.00
N ASP A 7 2.21 1.13 -0.97
CA ASP A 7 0.98 1.94 -1.05
C ASP A 7 0.74 2.66 0.29
N ALA A 8 1.11 3.93 0.31
CA ALA A 8 1.02 4.78 1.49
C ALA A 8 -0.11 5.83 1.40
N HIS A 9 -1.19 5.54 0.64
CA HIS A 9 -2.33 6.46 0.50
C HIS A 9 -2.98 6.83 1.85
N VAL A 10 -2.84 5.97 2.86
CA VAL A 10 -3.37 6.20 4.21
C VAL A 10 -2.55 7.22 5.02
N LEU A 11 -1.30 7.53 4.63
CA LEU A 11 -0.43 8.42 5.42
C LEU A 11 -0.87 9.89 5.36
N THR A 12 -1.51 10.31 4.28
CA THR A 12 -1.96 11.69 4.06
C THR A 12 -3.45 11.90 4.38
N GLY A 13 -4.13 10.89 4.90
CA GLY A 13 -5.53 10.92 5.31
C GLY A 13 -5.72 11.23 6.80
N LYS A 14 -6.94 10.97 7.29
CA LYS A 14 -7.26 11.06 8.72
C LYS A 14 -6.38 10.10 9.53
N PRO A 15 -5.93 10.48 10.74
CA PRO A 15 -5.16 9.60 11.61
C PRO A 15 -5.95 8.31 11.92
N GLN A 16 -5.33 7.18 11.61
CA GLN A 16 -5.90 5.84 11.82
C GLN A 16 -4.78 4.90 12.28
N GLY A 17 -5.13 3.78 12.91
CA GLY A 17 -4.16 2.78 13.36
C GLY A 17 -3.26 2.24 12.23
N SER A 18 -3.82 2.09 11.03
CA SER A 18 -3.07 1.70 9.83
C SER A 18 -1.96 2.68 9.47
N ARG A 19 -2.14 3.98 9.71
CA ARG A 19 -1.10 5.00 9.51
C ARG A 19 0.08 4.79 10.44
N THR A 20 -0.17 4.65 11.75
CA THR A 20 0.88 4.43 12.76
C THR A 20 1.65 3.14 12.48
N TRP A 21 0.92 2.08 12.15
CA TRP A 21 1.53 0.81 11.77
C TRP A 21 2.46 0.96 10.57
N LEU A 22 1.98 1.61 9.49
CA LEU A 22 2.73 1.75 8.25
C LEU A 22 4.01 2.59 8.44
N VAL A 23 3.93 3.71 9.19
CA VAL A 23 5.10 4.52 9.54
C VAL A 23 6.16 3.70 10.27
N ASN A 24 5.74 2.93 11.28
CA ASN A 24 6.66 2.11 12.07
C ASN A 24 7.29 0.99 11.23
N ILE A 25 6.52 0.33 10.37
CA ILE A 25 7.04 -0.76 9.52
C ILE A 25 8.05 -0.22 8.51
N ILE A 26 7.75 0.89 7.83
CA ILE A 26 8.67 1.51 6.86
C ILE A 26 9.97 1.93 7.54
N GLY A 27 9.88 2.67 8.65
CA GLY A 27 11.06 3.16 9.36
C GLY A 27 11.95 2.03 9.88
N ARG A 28 11.36 0.97 10.44
CA ARG A 28 12.11 -0.20 10.93
C ARG A 28 12.72 -1.02 9.80
N ALA A 29 11.96 -1.26 8.74
CA ALA A 29 12.45 -2.02 7.58
C ALA A 29 13.61 -1.29 6.90
N ALA A 30 13.49 0.03 6.69
CA ALA A 30 14.54 0.85 6.12
C ALA A 30 15.83 0.84 6.96
N ALA A 31 15.70 0.90 8.29
CA ALA A 31 16.85 0.85 9.19
C ALA A 31 17.52 -0.52 9.25
N GLN A 32 16.74 -1.61 9.17
CA GLN A 32 17.24 -2.98 9.22
C GLN A 32 17.85 -3.48 7.90
N HIS A 33 17.37 -2.94 6.78
CA HIS A 33 17.78 -3.35 5.44
C HIS A 33 18.21 -2.14 4.60
N PRO A 34 19.36 -1.54 4.89
CA PRO A 34 19.87 -0.35 4.19
C PRO A 34 20.24 -0.62 2.72
N ASP A 35 20.40 -1.88 2.34
CA ASP A 35 20.65 -2.36 0.99
C ASP A 35 19.38 -2.41 0.10
N ALA A 36 18.19 -2.28 0.68
CA ALA A 36 16.93 -2.18 -0.05
C ALA A 36 16.48 -0.72 -0.22
N THR A 37 15.81 -0.41 -1.34
CA THR A 37 15.16 0.89 -1.57
C THR A 37 13.66 0.77 -1.35
N TYR A 38 13.11 1.64 -0.52
CA TYR A 38 11.68 1.71 -0.23
C TYR A 38 11.04 2.88 -0.98
N VAL A 39 10.20 2.58 -1.97
CA VAL A 39 9.50 3.60 -2.78
C VAL A 39 8.09 3.79 -2.21
N VAL A 40 7.90 4.89 -1.50
CA VAL A 40 6.66 5.20 -0.77
C VAL A 40 5.76 6.08 -1.63
N TYR A 41 4.61 5.54 -2.03
CA TYR A 41 3.65 6.23 -2.89
C TYR A 41 2.51 6.83 -2.08
N SER A 42 2.36 8.14 -2.14
CA SER A 42 1.30 8.87 -1.43
C SER A 42 0.68 9.97 -2.28
N GLY A 43 -0.50 10.45 -1.87
CA GLY A 43 -1.16 11.59 -2.52
C GLY A 43 -0.41 12.91 -2.32
N ASP A 44 0.43 13.01 -1.28
CA ASP A 44 1.28 14.14 -0.95
C ASP A 44 2.66 13.64 -0.48
N PRO A 45 3.62 13.51 -1.40
CA PRO A 45 4.96 13.02 -1.10
C PRO A 45 5.73 13.87 -0.08
N GLU A 46 5.57 15.19 -0.12
CA GLU A 46 6.26 16.11 0.78
C GLU A 46 5.75 15.98 2.23
N ALA A 47 4.43 15.92 2.40
CA ALA A 47 3.83 15.64 3.70
C ALA A 47 4.24 14.25 4.22
N CYS A 48 4.32 13.26 3.34
CA CYS A 48 4.73 11.90 3.69
C CYS A 48 6.20 11.86 4.13
N ALA A 49 7.10 12.58 3.44
CA ALA A 49 8.51 12.66 3.78
C ALA A 49 8.78 13.31 5.15
N ARG A 50 7.90 14.20 5.60
CA ARG A 50 7.97 14.76 6.97
C ARG A 50 7.55 13.76 8.05
N ILE A 51 6.82 12.70 7.69
CA ILE A 51 6.31 11.67 8.61
C ILE A 51 7.29 10.51 8.73
N VAL A 52 7.81 10.04 7.60
CA VAL A 52 8.80 8.97 7.52
C VAL A 52 9.85 9.31 6.47
N SER A 53 11.12 9.26 6.84
CA SER A 53 12.25 9.57 5.97
C SER A 53 13.45 8.69 6.30
N GLY A 54 14.35 8.52 5.33
CA GLY A 54 15.58 7.74 5.46
C GLY A 54 16.36 7.80 4.14
N ASP A 55 17.64 7.48 4.17
CA ASP A 55 18.54 7.56 3.01
C ASP A 55 18.13 6.58 1.88
N ASN A 56 17.46 5.50 2.24
CA ASN A 56 16.96 4.48 1.32
C ASN A 56 15.43 4.54 1.14
N ILE A 57 14.78 5.67 1.49
CA ILE A 57 13.35 5.91 1.31
C ILE A 57 13.15 6.97 0.22
N GLU A 58 12.51 6.58 -0.88
CA GLU A 58 12.08 7.48 -1.95
C GLU A 58 10.59 7.79 -1.82
N HIS A 59 10.19 9.06 -1.91
CA HIS A 59 8.78 9.46 -1.92
C HIS A 59 8.32 9.79 -3.33
N ARG A 60 7.22 9.18 -3.76
CA ARG A 60 6.62 9.39 -5.08
C ARG A 60 5.13 9.67 -5.00
N ARG A 61 4.66 10.46 -5.96
CA ARG A 61 3.24 10.80 -6.04
C ARG A 61 2.41 9.63 -6.55
N LEU A 62 1.37 9.29 -5.78
CA LEU A 62 0.31 8.39 -6.22
C LEU A 62 -0.81 9.25 -6.84
N PRO A 63 -1.21 9.00 -8.10
CA PRO A 63 -2.29 9.73 -8.75
C PRO A 63 -3.62 9.61 -7.97
N ARG A 64 -4.35 10.72 -7.87
CA ARG A 64 -5.68 10.77 -7.25
C ARG A 64 -6.73 10.31 -8.26
N VAL A 65 -6.94 9.02 -8.32
CA VAL A 65 -7.91 8.36 -9.20
C VAL A 65 -8.80 7.40 -8.39
N PRO A 66 -9.96 7.00 -8.91
CA PRO A 66 -10.79 5.98 -8.26
C PRO A 66 -10.00 4.70 -7.94
N ALA A 67 -10.37 4.03 -6.84
CA ALA A 67 -9.64 2.84 -6.37
C ALA A 67 -9.55 1.73 -7.43
N THR A 68 -10.59 1.53 -8.23
CA THR A 68 -10.57 0.58 -9.35
C THR A 68 -9.49 0.90 -10.36
N VAL A 69 -9.41 2.15 -10.83
CA VAL A 69 -8.39 2.61 -11.79
C VAL A 69 -6.99 2.48 -11.16
N ARG A 70 -6.86 2.86 -9.89
CA ARG A 70 -5.58 2.74 -9.16
C ARG A 70 -5.10 1.29 -9.12
N LEU A 71 -5.99 0.35 -8.77
CA LEU A 71 -5.63 -1.06 -8.63
C LEU A 71 -5.37 -1.76 -9.97
N THR A 72 -6.14 -1.43 -11.01
CA THR A 72 -6.07 -2.15 -12.29
C THR A 72 -5.09 -1.55 -13.31
N LEU A 73 -4.85 -0.24 -13.26
CA LEU A 73 -4.00 0.45 -14.24
C LEU A 73 -2.77 1.12 -13.60
N VAL A 74 -2.98 1.89 -12.51
CA VAL A 74 -1.89 2.69 -11.93
C VAL A 74 -0.83 1.80 -11.29
N TRP A 75 -1.22 0.84 -10.45
CA TRP A 75 -0.26 -0.03 -9.77
C TRP A 75 0.54 -0.91 -10.73
N PRO A 76 -0.04 -1.60 -11.73
CA PRO A 76 0.74 -2.34 -12.73
C PRO A 76 1.72 -1.45 -13.49
N TRP A 77 1.28 -0.25 -13.88
CA TRP A 77 2.14 0.71 -14.56
C TRP A 77 3.29 1.22 -13.68
N LEU A 78 3.03 1.60 -12.43
CA LEU A 78 4.06 2.02 -11.46
C LEU A 78 5.05 0.89 -11.16
N PHE A 79 4.53 -0.32 -11.00
CA PHE A 79 5.33 -1.52 -10.74
C PHE A 79 6.37 -1.74 -11.84
N LEU A 80 5.96 -1.65 -13.10
CA LEU A 80 6.86 -1.80 -14.25
C LEU A 80 7.77 -0.59 -14.45
N ARG A 81 7.20 0.64 -14.42
CA ARG A 81 7.94 1.89 -14.64
C ARG A 81 9.08 2.06 -13.64
N ASP A 82 8.82 1.79 -12.38
CA ASP A 82 9.76 2.00 -11.29
C ASP A 82 10.60 0.77 -10.98
N ARG A 83 10.42 -0.30 -11.78
CA ARG A 83 11.14 -1.58 -11.65
C ARG A 83 11.08 -2.12 -10.22
N LEU A 84 9.87 -2.21 -9.68
CA LEU A 84 9.67 -2.74 -8.34
C LEU A 84 9.83 -4.26 -8.34
N ASP A 85 10.52 -4.77 -7.35
CA ASP A 85 10.64 -6.22 -7.12
C ASP A 85 9.46 -6.75 -6.31
N THR A 86 8.95 -5.94 -5.38
CA THR A 86 7.81 -6.28 -4.52
C THR A 86 6.93 -5.06 -4.31
N LEU A 87 5.63 -5.28 -4.16
CA LEU A 87 4.63 -4.26 -3.83
C LEU A 87 3.91 -4.62 -2.53
N LEU A 88 3.97 -3.73 -1.54
CA LEU A 88 3.21 -3.82 -0.30
C LEU A 88 1.95 -2.95 -0.41
N THR A 89 0.79 -3.58 -0.25
CA THR A 89 -0.52 -2.92 -0.23
C THR A 89 -1.31 -3.29 1.01
N THR A 90 -2.36 -2.54 1.29
CA THR A 90 -3.30 -2.83 2.38
C THR A 90 -4.65 -3.28 1.81
N TYR A 91 -5.22 -4.34 2.38
CA TYR A 91 -6.54 -4.93 2.10
C TYR A 91 -6.74 -5.54 0.72
N ILE A 92 -6.21 -4.95 -0.37
CA ILE A 92 -6.54 -5.37 -1.73
C ILE A 92 -5.26 -5.51 -2.56
N ALA A 93 -5.08 -6.68 -3.16
CA ALA A 93 -4.03 -6.96 -4.13
C ALA A 93 -4.38 -6.37 -5.50
N PRO A 94 -3.50 -5.57 -6.14
CA PRO A 94 -3.65 -5.20 -7.54
C PRO A 94 -3.64 -6.44 -8.45
N PRO A 95 -4.72 -6.70 -9.22
CA PRO A 95 -4.90 -7.99 -9.90
C PRO A 95 -3.91 -8.26 -11.04
N LEU A 96 -3.31 -7.22 -11.60
CA LEU A 96 -2.37 -7.32 -12.73
C LEU A 96 -0.89 -7.19 -12.31
N VAL A 97 -0.60 -7.09 -11.02
CA VAL A 97 0.77 -7.25 -10.49
C VAL A 97 0.97 -8.72 -10.17
N PRO A 98 2.15 -9.33 -10.46
CA PRO A 98 2.40 -10.74 -10.16
C PRO A 98 2.19 -11.08 -8.68
N GLY A 99 1.45 -12.15 -8.38
CA GLY A 99 1.05 -12.50 -7.02
C GLY A 99 2.21 -12.86 -6.08
N ASP A 100 3.27 -13.46 -6.63
CA ASP A 100 4.52 -13.79 -5.93
C ASP A 100 5.37 -12.55 -5.59
N ARG A 101 5.02 -11.39 -6.16
CA ARG A 101 5.66 -10.08 -5.93
C ARG A 101 4.77 -9.11 -5.16
N GLN A 102 3.79 -9.60 -4.44
CA GLN A 102 2.88 -8.78 -3.65
C GLN A 102 2.85 -9.22 -2.20
N VAL A 103 2.83 -8.25 -1.30
CA VAL A 103 2.53 -8.43 0.12
C VAL A 103 1.28 -7.63 0.44
N VAL A 104 0.22 -8.31 0.81
CA VAL A 104 -1.04 -7.68 1.19
C VAL A 104 -1.25 -7.78 2.69
N VAL A 105 -1.37 -6.64 3.35
CA VAL A 105 -1.60 -6.59 4.78
C VAL A 105 -3.07 -6.34 5.07
N VAL A 106 -3.70 -7.25 5.77
CA VAL A 106 -5.07 -7.14 6.25
C VAL A 106 -5.04 -6.90 7.75
N HIS A 107 -5.41 -5.69 8.19
CA HIS A 107 -5.36 -5.31 9.60
C HIS A 107 -6.51 -5.91 10.41
N ASP A 108 -7.68 -6.06 9.79
CA ASP A 108 -8.85 -6.65 10.41
C ASP A 108 -9.77 -7.30 9.37
N ILE A 109 -10.61 -8.20 9.83
CA ILE A 109 -11.65 -8.88 9.03
C ILE A 109 -13.05 -8.60 9.60
N LEU A 110 -13.24 -7.45 10.24
CA LEU A 110 -14.51 -7.06 10.89
C LEU A 110 -15.70 -7.16 9.93
N PHE A 111 -15.49 -6.89 8.62
CA PHE A 111 -16.51 -7.05 7.59
C PHE A 111 -16.99 -8.52 7.41
N GLU A 112 -16.19 -9.50 7.79
CA GLU A 112 -16.59 -10.93 7.85
C GLU A 112 -17.25 -11.28 9.19
N SER A 113 -16.67 -10.81 10.30
CA SER A 113 -17.11 -11.14 11.65
C SER A 113 -18.37 -10.39 12.08
N LEU A 114 -18.54 -9.14 11.61
CA LEU A 114 -19.64 -8.25 11.96
C LEU A 114 -20.35 -7.69 10.71
N PRO A 115 -20.93 -8.55 9.87
CA PRO A 115 -21.47 -8.18 8.56
C PRO A 115 -22.60 -7.15 8.61
N VAL A 116 -23.32 -7.05 9.73
CA VAL A 116 -24.47 -6.13 9.90
C VAL A 116 -24.04 -4.66 9.86
N PHE A 117 -22.80 -4.35 10.23
CA PHE A 117 -22.29 -2.97 10.27
C PHE A 117 -21.68 -2.48 8.96
N PHE A 118 -21.63 -3.35 7.93
CA PHE A 118 -20.97 -3.01 6.66
C PHE A 118 -21.94 -3.12 5.49
N PRO A 119 -21.97 -2.14 4.55
CA PRO A 119 -22.79 -2.20 3.34
C PRO A 119 -22.48 -3.45 2.51
N TRP A 120 -23.49 -4.05 1.92
CA TRP A 120 -23.36 -5.28 1.10
C TRP A 120 -22.33 -5.12 -0.04
N SER A 121 -22.29 -3.96 -0.69
CA SER A 121 -21.32 -3.65 -1.75
C SER A 121 -19.85 -3.69 -1.27
N MET A 122 -19.59 -3.23 -0.05
CA MET A 122 -18.27 -3.28 0.55
C MET A 122 -17.85 -4.71 0.91
N ARG A 123 -18.79 -5.48 1.47
CA ARG A 123 -18.57 -6.89 1.83
C ARG A 123 -18.24 -7.75 0.61
N TRP A 124 -19.00 -7.60 -0.48
CA TRP A 124 -18.81 -8.38 -1.71
C TRP A 124 -17.46 -8.03 -2.38
N ARG A 125 -17.15 -6.75 -2.49
CA ARG A 125 -15.88 -6.27 -3.07
C ARG A 125 -14.67 -6.77 -2.29
N THR A 126 -14.69 -6.67 -0.97
CA THR A 126 -13.57 -7.09 -0.12
C THR A 126 -13.40 -8.61 -0.17
N LYS A 127 -14.50 -9.37 -0.08
CA LYS A 127 -14.49 -10.83 -0.10
C LYS A 127 -13.97 -11.42 -1.41
N SER A 128 -14.29 -10.82 -2.56
CA SER A 128 -13.83 -11.28 -3.87
C SER A 128 -12.36 -10.92 -4.16
N LEU A 129 -11.81 -9.90 -3.50
CA LEU A 129 -10.45 -9.42 -3.74
C LEU A 129 -9.43 -9.89 -2.69
N THR A 130 -9.89 -10.42 -1.54
CA THR A 130 -9.02 -10.94 -0.48
C THR A 130 -8.78 -12.46 -0.59
N ARG A 131 -9.58 -13.17 -1.41
CA ARG A 131 -9.53 -14.65 -1.56
C ARG A 131 -8.75 -15.15 -2.79
N ARG A 132 -7.84 -14.34 -3.34
CA ARG A 132 -6.98 -14.75 -4.46
C ARG A 132 -5.59 -15.10 -4.01
#